data_9ca51d2335a39a3b11ee73eca3e0c09e
#
_entry.id   9ca51d2335a39a3b11ee73eca3e0c09e
#
_cell.length_a   1.000
_cell.length_b   1.000
_cell.length_c   1.000
_cell.angle_alpha   90.00
_cell.angle_beta   90.00
_cell.angle_gamma   90.00
#
_symmetry.space_group_name_H-M   'P 1'
#
loop_
_entity.id
_entity.type
_entity.pdbx_description
1 polymer ?
#
loop_
_entity_poly.entity_id
_entity_poly.type
_entity_poly.pdbx_seq_one_letter_code
_entity_poly.pdbx_strand_id
1 'polypeptide(L)'
;MNQPNTSLPSLTEATPGPHPLRGVVSGAQLRARGLAPSRVAEQCRPGGAWQVLLPGVYLLHAGPPTGEERLHAALLYAGRPVLPAQRRNSAPYGEAMVTGLAALALHGFSAGPPLTALEVVDVLVPRTRRLRSTGCARLLRGHTMPVAEQITGVPVAPAPRALADAVAQLDDTRLIGRLMTEAVRGGHCEPAALVRELSDARLLDRPNVVCAVDDLLAEGRTLAEGRLYGLVRDGGLPDPLWNVDLRLPGGPRLGGVDAYWPEQAVAVELDTRAPRHDEDAEWSRYARRRDHLERLGITVVHLTPRKLREAPEQQATVVRTALMAAADREPAAYVVVLPR
;
A
#
# COMPACT_ATOMS: atom_id res chain seq x y z
N MET A 1 -6.02 -66.48 -9.56
CA MET A 1 -6.89 -65.30 -9.74
C MET A 1 -6.07 -64.06 -9.38
N ASN A 2 -5.52 -63.44 -10.41
CA ASN A 2 -4.68 -62.24 -10.29
C ASN A 2 -5.57 -60.99 -10.12
N GLN A 3 -5.41 -60.30 -8.99
CA GLN A 3 -5.95 -58.94 -8.87
C GLN A 3 -4.96 -57.96 -9.55
N PRO A 4 -5.41 -57.03 -10.40
CA PRO A 4 -4.55 -56.02 -10.94
C PRO A 4 -4.26 -54.97 -9.86
N ASN A 5 -2.98 -54.84 -9.51
CA ASN A 5 -2.42 -53.80 -8.67
C ASN A 5 -2.46 -52.47 -9.46
N THR A 6 -3.54 -51.69 -9.31
CA THR A 6 -3.66 -50.39 -9.93
C THR A 6 -2.91 -49.37 -9.06
N SER A 7 -1.63 -49.22 -9.32
CA SER A 7 -0.80 -48.14 -8.77
C SER A 7 -1.44 -46.82 -9.11
N LEU A 8 -1.78 -46.01 -8.11
CA LEU A 8 -2.26 -44.64 -8.25
C LEU A 8 -1.15 -43.84 -8.91
N PRO A 9 -1.44 -43.06 -9.96
CA PRO A 9 -0.45 -42.12 -10.48
C PRO A 9 -0.14 -41.07 -9.40
N SER A 10 1.13 -40.97 -9.02
CA SER A 10 1.63 -39.94 -8.12
C SER A 10 1.29 -38.58 -8.74
N LEU A 11 0.48 -37.76 -8.07
CA LEU A 11 0.09 -36.44 -8.51
C LEU A 11 1.28 -35.46 -8.66
N THR A 12 2.48 -35.94 -8.34
CA THR A 12 3.77 -35.22 -8.49
C THR A 12 4.27 -35.16 -9.96
N GLU A 13 3.75 -36.00 -10.87
CA GLU A 13 4.23 -36.08 -12.26
C GLU A 13 3.29 -35.47 -13.32
N ALA A 14 2.22 -34.78 -12.90
CA ALA A 14 1.38 -34.06 -13.86
C ALA A 14 2.04 -32.76 -14.29
N THR A 15 2.25 -32.61 -15.59
CA THR A 15 2.73 -31.46 -16.38
C THR A 15 2.63 -30.12 -15.62
N PRO A 16 3.70 -29.31 -15.56
CA PRO A 16 3.69 -28.04 -14.83
C PRO A 16 2.70 -27.09 -15.52
N GLY A 17 1.49 -26.96 -14.94
CA GLY A 17 0.65 -25.80 -15.17
C GLY A 17 1.36 -24.55 -14.58
N PRO A 18 0.94 -23.33 -14.93
CA PRO A 18 1.66 -22.10 -14.61
C PRO A 18 1.87 -21.83 -13.10
N HIS A 19 1.36 -22.68 -12.20
CA HIS A 19 1.66 -22.63 -10.77
C HIS A 19 1.89 -24.04 -10.23
N PRO A 20 3.07 -24.31 -9.61
CA PRO A 20 3.30 -25.57 -8.91
C PRO A 20 2.24 -25.70 -7.81
N LEU A 21 1.68 -26.92 -7.69
CA LEU A 21 0.74 -27.27 -6.61
C LEU A 21 1.45 -27.09 -5.26
N ARG A 22 1.17 -26.00 -4.57
CA ARG A 22 1.72 -25.71 -3.23
C ARG A 22 0.97 -26.51 -2.14
N GLY A 23 0.69 -27.78 -2.36
CA GLY A 23 0.00 -28.62 -1.39
C GLY A 23 -1.50 -28.33 -1.20
N VAL A 24 -2.05 -27.23 -1.75
CA VAL A 24 -3.44 -26.81 -1.54
C VAL A 24 -4.19 -26.72 -2.87
N VAL A 25 -5.38 -27.31 -2.94
CA VAL A 25 -6.20 -27.34 -4.16
C VAL A 25 -7.68 -27.10 -3.87
N SER A 26 -8.38 -26.50 -4.80
CA SER A 26 -9.84 -26.39 -4.74
C SER A 26 -10.52 -27.64 -5.31
N GLY A 27 -11.75 -27.93 -4.87
CA GLY A 27 -12.56 -29.00 -5.45
C GLY A 27 -12.86 -28.80 -6.94
N ALA A 28 -12.82 -27.57 -7.44
CA ALA A 28 -12.93 -27.29 -8.88
C ALA A 28 -11.69 -27.76 -9.65
N GLN A 29 -10.50 -27.51 -9.12
CA GLN A 29 -9.24 -27.97 -9.68
C GLN A 29 -9.12 -29.50 -9.64
N LEU A 30 -9.57 -30.16 -8.57
CA LEU A 30 -9.59 -31.62 -8.48
C LEU A 30 -10.53 -32.23 -9.52
N ARG A 31 -11.73 -31.68 -9.70
CA ARG A 31 -12.66 -32.12 -10.75
C ARG A 31 -12.10 -31.91 -12.16
N ALA A 32 -11.44 -30.77 -12.41
CA ALA A 32 -10.81 -30.51 -13.69
C ALA A 32 -9.71 -31.52 -14.05
N ARG A 33 -9.12 -32.17 -13.03
CA ARG A 33 -8.14 -33.27 -13.16
C ARG A 33 -8.79 -34.66 -13.19
N GLY A 34 -10.11 -34.74 -13.26
CA GLY A 34 -10.84 -36.02 -13.34
C GLY A 34 -11.07 -36.75 -12.02
N LEU A 35 -10.73 -36.10 -10.86
CA LEU A 35 -11.01 -36.75 -9.57
C LEU A 35 -12.48 -36.61 -9.20
N ALA A 36 -13.12 -37.74 -8.95
CA ALA A 36 -14.50 -37.82 -8.48
C ALA A 36 -14.62 -37.33 -7.03
N PRO A 37 -15.72 -36.64 -6.65
CA PRO A 37 -15.95 -36.17 -5.28
C PRO A 37 -15.88 -37.29 -4.22
N SER A 38 -16.31 -38.50 -4.56
CA SER A 38 -16.23 -39.67 -3.68
C SER A 38 -14.79 -40.03 -3.33
N ARG A 39 -13.89 -39.99 -4.28
CA ARG A 39 -12.44 -40.22 -4.07
C ARG A 39 -11.81 -39.15 -3.19
N VAL A 40 -12.17 -37.89 -3.40
CA VAL A 40 -11.72 -36.77 -2.56
C VAL A 40 -12.20 -36.96 -1.12
N ALA A 41 -13.47 -37.35 -0.93
CA ALA A 41 -14.03 -37.61 0.38
C ALA A 41 -13.34 -38.80 1.07
N GLU A 42 -12.98 -39.85 0.33
CA GLU A 42 -12.23 -40.99 0.84
C GLU A 42 -10.84 -40.55 1.34
N GLN A 43 -10.11 -39.77 0.59
CA GLN A 43 -8.78 -39.24 0.98
C GLN A 43 -8.82 -38.33 2.21
N CYS A 44 -9.94 -37.68 2.48
CA CYS A 44 -10.12 -36.72 3.59
C CYS A 44 -10.75 -37.40 4.84
N ARG A 45 -10.92 -38.73 4.87
CA ARG A 45 -11.40 -39.46 6.08
C ARG A 45 -10.37 -39.39 7.20
N PRO A 46 -10.77 -39.59 8.46
CA PRO A 46 -9.82 -39.73 9.56
C PRO A 46 -8.77 -40.82 9.24
N GLY A 47 -7.49 -40.46 9.30
CA GLY A 47 -6.37 -41.33 8.90
C GLY A 47 -6.07 -41.30 7.38
N GLY A 48 -6.80 -40.55 6.57
CA GLY A 48 -6.52 -40.35 5.15
C GLY A 48 -5.31 -39.46 4.89
N ALA A 49 -4.88 -39.40 3.63
CA ALA A 49 -3.70 -38.67 3.23
C ALA A 49 -3.95 -37.14 3.09
N TRP A 50 -5.20 -36.72 3.01
CA TRP A 50 -5.58 -35.33 2.76
C TRP A 50 -6.45 -34.76 3.88
N GLN A 51 -6.53 -33.41 3.94
CA GLN A 51 -7.37 -32.69 4.90
C GLN A 51 -8.29 -31.69 4.18
N VAL A 52 -9.49 -31.49 4.74
CA VAL A 52 -10.37 -30.36 4.36
C VAL A 52 -9.91 -29.16 5.16
N LEU A 53 -9.24 -28.19 4.52
CA LEU A 53 -8.75 -26.99 5.19
C LEU A 53 -9.83 -25.89 5.29
N LEU A 54 -10.56 -25.70 4.20
CA LEU A 54 -11.73 -24.81 4.12
C LEU A 54 -12.82 -25.46 3.26
N PRO A 55 -14.08 -25.03 3.33
CA PRO A 55 -15.15 -25.60 2.52
C PRO A 55 -14.82 -25.60 1.02
N GLY A 56 -14.57 -26.79 0.46
CA GLY A 56 -14.19 -26.98 -0.94
C GLY A 56 -12.72 -26.68 -1.28
N VAL A 57 -11.86 -26.58 -0.26
CA VAL A 57 -10.40 -26.45 -0.38
C VAL A 57 -9.73 -27.52 0.43
N TYR A 58 -8.80 -28.21 -0.17
CA TYR A 58 -8.16 -29.40 0.34
C TYR A 58 -6.65 -29.23 0.43
N LEU A 59 -6.08 -29.73 1.52
CA LEU A 59 -4.64 -29.85 1.74
C LEU A 59 -4.23 -31.29 1.38
N LEU A 60 -3.23 -31.43 0.51
CA LEU A 60 -2.84 -32.75 -0.05
C LEU A 60 -1.86 -33.53 0.83
N HIS A 61 -1.83 -33.27 2.14
CA HIS A 61 -1.06 -34.00 3.13
C HIS A 61 -1.76 -34.00 4.49
N ALA A 62 -1.30 -34.85 5.38
CA ALA A 62 -1.88 -35.03 6.72
C ALA A 62 -1.24 -34.13 7.80
N GLY A 63 -0.14 -33.43 7.50
CA GLY A 63 0.55 -32.52 8.41
C GLY A 63 -0.18 -31.20 8.63
N PRO A 64 0.22 -30.39 9.63
CA PRO A 64 -0.35 -29.06 9.83
C PRO A 64 -0.08 -28.15 8.63
N PRO A 65 -1.03 -27.26 8.28
CA PRO A 65 -0.86 -26.34 7.17
C PRO A 65 0.21 -25.28 7.50
N THR A 66 1.06 -24.99 6.54
CA THR A 66 2.01 -23.87 6.60
C THR A 66 1.31 -22.52 6.45
N GLY A 67 2.01 -21.40 6.72
CA GLY A 67 1.48 -20.05 6.50
C GLY A 67 1.11 -19.81 5.04
N GLU A 68 1.93 -20.27 4.09
CA GLU A 68 1.66 -20.16 2.65
C GLU A 68 0.44 -20.99 2.25
N GLU A 69 0.30 -22.19 2.77
CA GLU A 69 -0.85 -23.06 2.49
C GLU A 69 -2.14 -22.46 3.02
N ARG A 70 -2.13 -21.89 4.23
CA ARG A 70 -3.29 -21.14 4.76
C ARG A 70 -3.64 -19.95 3.87
N LEU A 71 -2.66 -19.22 3.40
CA LEU A 71 -2.85 -18.08 2.50
C LEU A 71 -3.48 -18.50 1.17
N HIS A 72 -2.93 -19.53 0.51
CA HIS A 72 -3.49 -20.07 -0.73
C HIS A 72 -4.90 -20.65 -0.52
N ALA A 73 -5.13 -21.32 0.60
CA ALA A 73 -6.45 -21.85 0.92
C ALA A 73 -7.50 -20.74 1.07
N ALA A 74 -7.15 -19.66 1.78
CA ALA A 74 -8.02 -18.52 1.97
C ALA A 74 -8.38 -17.86 0.63
N LEU A 75 -7.40 -17.67 -0.25
CA LEU A 75 -7.62 -17.13 -1.60
C LEU A 75 -8.47 -18.05 -2.48
N LEU A 76 -8.20 -19.35 -2.52
CA LEU A 76 -8.99 -20.33 -3.28
C LEU A 76 -10.44 -20.41 -2.78
N TYR A 77 -10.64 -20.30 -1.46
CA TYR A 77 -11.96 -20.23 -0.87
C TYR A 77 -12.70 -18.96 -1.27
N ALA A 78 -12.05 -17.81 -1.14
CA ALA A 78 -12.62 -16.49 -1.43
C ALA A 78 -12.89 -16.28 -2.92
N GLY A 79 -11.96 -16.72 -3.78
CA GLY A 79 -12.00 -16.52 -5.23
C GLY A 79 -12.86 -17.53 -6.02
N ARG A 80 -13.48 -18.52 -5.35
CA ARG A 80 -14.28 -19.52 -6.07
C ARG A 80 -15.39 -18.87 -6.91
N PRO A 81 -15.61 -19.32 -8.18
CA PRO A 81 -16.63 -18.75 -9.06
C PRO A 81 -18.03 -18.85 -8.46
N VAL A 82 -18.84 -17.78 -8.62
CA VAL A 82 -20.24 -17.74 -8.18
C VAL A 82 -21.14 -18.53 -9.14
N LEU A 83 -20.87 -18.43 -10.45
CA LEU A 83 -21.64 -19.07 -11.50
C LEU A 83 -20.82 -20.08 -12.28
N PRO A 84 -21.42 -21.19 -12.75
CA PRO A 84 -20.74 -22.21 -13.55
C PRO A 84 -20.09 -21.69 -14.84
N ALA A 85 -20.69 -20.70 -15.49
CA ALA A 85 -20.19 -20.06 -16.72
C ALA A 85 -18.86 -19.31 -16.50
N GLN A 86 -18.60 -18.80 -15.32
CA GLN A 86 -17.36 -18.06 -14.99
C GLN A 86 -16.15 -19.00 -14.82
N ARG A 87 -16.34 -20.33 -14.81
CA ARG A 87 -15.28 -21.31 -14.55
C ARG A 87 -14.26 -21.45 -15.67
N ARG A 88 -14.58 -21.02 -16.90
CA ARG A 88 -13.72 -21.30 -18.07
C ARG A 88 -12.57 -20.34 -18.25
N ASN A 89 -12.64 -19.09 -17.71
CA ASN A 89 -11.63 -18.05 -17.95
C ASN A 89 -11.25 -17.23 -16.71
N SER A 90 -11.63 -17.63 -15.49
CA SER A 90 -11.27 -16.88 -14.28
C SER A 90 -9.87 -17.24 -13.79
N ALA A 91 -9.10 -16.22 -13.41
CA ALA A 91 -7.89 -16.40 -12.61
C ALA A 91 -8.19 -17.28 -11.37
N PRO A 92 -7.23 -18.07 -10.86
CA PRO A 92 -7.45 -19.05 -9.81
C PRO A 92 -8.05 -18.45 -8.52
N TYR A 93 -7.85 -17.16 -8.29
CA TYR A 93 -8.31 -16.43 -7.11
C TYR A 93 -9.45 -15.43 -7.42
N GLY A 94 -9.90 -15.34 -8.69
CA GLY A 94 -10.93 -14.38 -9.10
C GLY A 94 -10.51 -12.94 -8.77
N GLU A 95 -11.43 -12.19 -8.14
CA GLU A 95 -11.18 -10.80 -7.67
C GLU A 95 -10.70 -10.74 -6.21
N ALA A 96 -10.47 -11.89 -5.56
CA ALA A 96 -10.00 -11.93 -4.18
C ALA A 96 -8.51 -11.60 -4.10
N MET A 97 -8.11 -10.83 -3.10
CA MET A 97 -6.71 -10.51 -2.83
C MET A 97 -6.42 -10.56 -1.33
N VAL A 98 -5.19 -10.92 -0.98
CA VAL A 98 -4.72 -10.89 0.42
C VAL A 98 -4.66 -9.46 0.90
N THR A 99 -5.07 -9.20 2.15
CA THR A 99 -4.97 -7.88 2.80
C THR A 99 -4.54 -8.02 4.26
N GLY A 100 -4.54 -6.92 5.01
CA GLY A 100 -4.19 -6.93 6.43
C GLY A 100 -2.75 -7.38 6.69
N LEU A 101 -2.51 -7.96 7.86
CA LEU A 101 -1.17 -8.36 8.31
C LEU A 101 -0.49 -9.37 7.36
N ALA A 102 -1.25 -10.26 6.75
CA ALA A 102 -0.70 -11.22 5.79
C ALA A 102 -0.17 -10.52 4.52
N ALA A 103 -0.87 -9.51 4.03
CA ALA A 103 -0.41 -8.69 2.90
C ALA A 103 0.82 -7.87 3.28
N LEU A 104 0.85 -7.27 4.48
CA LEU A 104 2.02 -6.52 4.96
C LEU A 104 3.26 -7.42 5.05
N ALA A 105 3.12 -8.65 5.54
CA ALA A 105 4.22 -9.62 5.56
C ALA A 105 4.73 -9.94 4.14
N LEU A 106 3.83 -10.04 3.13
CA LEU A 106 4.21 -10.23 1.72
C LEU A 106 4.87 -8.99 1.12
N HIS A 107 4.48 -7.79 1.53
CA HIS A 107 5.15 -6.53 1.16
C HIS A 107 6.53 -6.36 1.82
N GLY A 108 6.94 -7.27 2.73
CA GLY A 108 8.24 -7.22 3.38
C GLY A 108 8.27 -6.42 4.68
N PHE A 109 7.11 -6.11 5.28
CA PHE A 109 7.06 -5.47 6.60
C PHE A 109 7.63 -6.38 7.68
N SER A 110 8.50 -5.82 8.51
CA SER A 110 9.19 -6.50 9.61
C SER A 110 8.59 -6.17 10.99
N ALA A 111 7.89 -5.05 11.13
CA ALA A 111 7.28 -4.63 12.38
C ALA A 111 6.08 -5.49 12.81
N GLY A 112 5.46 -6.16 11.85
CA GLY A 112 4.34 -7.09 12.07
C GLY A 112 4.78 -8.54 12.27
N PRO A 113 3.82 -9.43 12.61
CA PRO A 113 4.10 -10.86 12.70
C PRO A 113 4.43 -11.44 11.32
N PRO A 114 5.37 -12.40 11.24
CA PRO A 114 5.65 -13.10 9.99
C PRO A 114 4.46 -13.96 9.56
N LEU A 115 4.36 -14.23 8.25
CA LEU A 115 3.25 -15.01 7.67
C LEU A 115 3.06 -16.37 8.35
N THR A 116 4.14 -16.99 8.81
CA THR A 116 4.11 -18.29 9.51
C THR A 116 3.40 -18.23 10.85
N ALA A 117 3.42 -17.09 11.54
CA ALA A 117 2.77 -16.86 12.82
C ALA A 117 1.28 -16.49 12.71
N LEU A 118 0.79 -16.21 11.50
CA LEU A 118 -0.61 -15.85 11.27
C LEU A 118 -1.49 -17.08 11.16
N GLU A 119 -2.41 -17.22 12.09
CA GLU A 119 -3.43 -18.29 12.06
C GLU A 119 -4.58 -17.95 11.12
N VAL A 120 -4.89 -16.66 10.99
CA VAL A 120 -5.98 -16.12 10.17
C VAL A 120 -5.39 -15.23 9.07
N VAL A 121 -5.88 -15.45 7.85
CA VAL A 121 -5.53 -14.66 6.66
C VAL A 121 -6.71 -13.79 6.26
N ASP A 122 -6.47 -12.49 6.19
CA ASP A 122 -7.45 -11.52 5.71
C ASP A 122 -7.46 -11.51 4.19
N VAL A 123 -8.66 -11.65 3.63
CA VAL A 123 -8.88 -11.62 2.19
C VAL A 123 -9.91 -10.57 1.85
N LEU A 124 -9.49 -9.59 1.06
CA LEU A 124 -10.37 -8.55 0.52
C LEU A 124 -11.16 -9.12 -0.65
N VAL A 125 -12.47 -8.93 -0.60
CA VAL A 125 -13.42 -9.40 -1.64
C VAL A 125 -14.42 -8.30 -1.98
N PRO A 126 -15.02 -8.30 -3.18
CA PRO A 126 -16.09 -7.39 -3.52
C PRO A 126 -17.27 -7.47 -2.55
N ARG A 127 -17.94 -6.35 -2.27
CA ARG A 127 -19.09 -6.28 -1.36
C ARG A 127 -20.23 -7.25 -1.73
N THR A 128 -20.39 -7.53 -3.03
CA THR A 128 -21.39 -8.47 -3.54
C THR A 128 -21.15 -9.92 -3.16
N ARG A 129 -19.96 -10.23 -2.62
CA ARG A 129 -19.55 -11.59 -2.26
C ARG A 129 -20.30 -12.09 -1.03
N ARG A 130 -21.12 -13.14 -1.19
CA ARG A 130 -21.95 -13.71 -0.13
C ARG A 130 -21.30 -14.90 0.61
N LEU A 131 -19.96 -14.93 0.69
CA LEU A 131 -19.23 -15.91 1.48
C LEU A 131 -19.09 -15.44 2.93
N ARG A 132 -19.02 -16.39 3.86
CA ARG A 132 -18.74 -16.11 5.28
C ARG A 132 -17.28 -16.42 5.59
N SER A 133 -16.72 -15.68 6.54
CA SER A 133 -15.42 -16.02 7.13
C SER A 133 -15.52 -17.40 7.80
N THR A 134 -14.49 -18.22 7.64
CA THR A 134 -14.45 -19.57 8.22
C THR A 134 -13.00 -20.06 8.33
N GLY A 135 -12.70 -20.86 9.35
CA GLY A 135 -11.37 -21.40 9.59
C GLY A 135 -10.31 -20.29 9.55
N CYS A 136 -9.26 -20.51 8.78
CA CYS A 136 -8.17 -19.53 8.62
C CYS A 136 -8.49 -18.35 7.67
N ALA A 137 -9.67 -18.30 7.04
CA ALA A 137 -10.02 -17.24 6.11
C ALA A 137 -10.99 -16.22 6.73
N ARG A 138 -10.55 -14.97 6.91
CA ARG A 138 -11.39 -13.83 7.28
C ARG A 138 -11.65 -12.97 6.05
N LEU A 139 -12.93 -12.79 5.68
CA LEU A 139 -13.31 -12.06 4.49
C LEU A 139 -13.68 -10.61 4.83
N LEU A 140 -12.92 -9.68 4.29
CA LEU A 140 -13.18 -8.24 4.34
C LEU A 140 -13.85 -7.82 3.05
N ARG A 141 -14.92 -7.01 3.15
CA ARG A 141 -15.71 -6.58 2.00
C ARG A 141 -15.40 -5.14 1.63
N GLY A 142 -14.79 -4.94 0.45
CA GLY A 142 -14.54 -3.62 -0.11
C GLY A 142 -15.73 -3.11 -0.91
N HIS A 143 -16.06 -1.82 -0.76
CA HIS A 143 -16.97 -1.12 -1.66
C HIS A 143 -16.29 -0.89 -3.00
N THR A 144 -15.05 -0.45 -2.94
CA THR A 144 -14.14 -0.28 -4.08
C THR A 144 -12.99 -1.27 -3.91
N MET A 145 -12.72 -2.03 -4.98
CA MET A 145 -11.60 -2.96 -5.00
C MET A 145 -10.39 -2.24 -5.61
N PRO A 146 -9.25 -2.19 -4.91
CA PRO A 146 -8.03 -1.66 -5.49
C PRO A 146 -7.49 -2.59 -6.59
N VAL A 147 -6.56 -2.09 -7.39
CA VAL A 147 -5.80 -2.94 -8.31
C VAL A 147 -4.84 -3.80 -7.49
N ALA A 148 -4.95 -5.12 -7.63
CA ALA A 148 -4.08 -6.05 -6.90
C ALA A 148 -2.64 -5.99 -7.42
N GLU A 149 -1.68 -5.99 -6.51
CA GLU A 149 -0.28 -6.21 -6.81
C GLU A 149 0.02 -7.72 -6.83
N GLN A 150 0.92 -8.15 -7.73
CA GLN A 150 1.30 -9.56 -7.81
C GLN A 150 2.62 -9.77 -7.05
N ILE A 151 2.55 -10.37 -5.87
CA ILE A 151 3.73 -10.70 -5.06
C ILE A 151 3.86 -12.22 -4.99
N THR A 152 4.95 -12.77 -5.49
CA THR A 152 5.20 -14.22 -5.58
C THR A 152 4.06 -15.03 -6.21
N GLY A 153 3.35 -14.42 -7.19
CA GLY A 153 2.20 -15.06 -7.87
C GLY A 153 0.89 -15.06 -7.07
N VAL A 154 0.81 -14.21 -6.04
CA VAL A 154 -0.37 -14.04 -5.18
C VAL A 154 -0.92 -12.63 -5.39
N PRO A 155 -2.25 -12.45 -5.58
CA PRO A 155 -2.87 -11.13 -5.60
C PRO A 155 -2.91 -10.55 -4.19
N VAL A 156 -2.30 -9.39 -4.01
CA VAL A 156 -2.13 -8.70 -2.74
C VAL A 156 -2.69 -7.28 -2.85
N ALA A 157 -3.38 -6.81 -1.83
CA ALA A 157 -3.83 -5.42 -1.77
C ALA A 157 -2.63 -4.48 -1.66
N PRO A 158 -2.65 -3.30 -2.28
CA PRO A 158 -1.60 -2.29 -2.13
C PRO A 158 -1.31 -1.98 -0.67
N ALA A 159 -0.05 -1.69 -0.35
CA ALA A 159 0.40 -1.51 1.02
C ALA A 159 -0.44 -0.52 1.86
N PRO A 160 -0.88 0.66 1.35
CA PRO A 160 -1.74 1.57 2.12
C PRO A 160 -3.07 0.92 2.51
N ARG A 161 -3.70 0.21 1.55
CA ARG A 161 -4.97 -0.48 1.80
C ARG A 161 -4.80 -1.64 2.77
N ALA A 162 -3.78 -2.46 2.57
CA ALA A 162 -3.48 -3.57 3.47
C ALA A 162 -3.23 -3.10 4.91
N LEU A 163 -2.53 -1.97 5.05
CA LEU A 163 -2.26 -1.36 6.36
C LEU A 163 -3.53 -0.82 7.01
N ALA A 164 -4.42 -0.14 6.28
CA ALA A 164 -5.70 0.31 6.80
C ALA A 164 -6.57 -0.87 7.27
N ASP A 165 -6.63 -1.95 6.49
CA ASP A 165 -7.36 -3.17 6.85
C ASP A 165 -6.75 -3.86 8.10
N ALA A 166 -5.40 -3.84 8.26
CA ALA A 166 -4.73 -4.35 9.45
C ALA A 166 -5.05 -3.49 10.68
N VAL A 167 -4.92 -2.16 10.57
CA VAL A 167 -5.21 -1.20 11.65
C VAL A 167 -6.65 -1.31 12.13
N ALA A 168 -7.60 -1.60 11.23
CA ALA A 168 -9.00 -1.82 11.60
C ALA A 168 -9.20 -2.99 12.60
N GLN A 169 -8.26 -3.94 12.64
CA GLN A 169 -8.30 -5.14 13.47
C GLN A 169 -7.34 -5.08 14.67
N LEU A 170 -6.49 -4.06 14.74
CA LEU A 170 -5.48 -3.91 15.78
C LEU A 170 -5.93 -2.93 16.86
N ASP A 171 -5.64 -3.28 18.11
CA ASP A 171 -5.81 -2.41 19.27
C ASP A 171 -4.47 -1.94 19.86
N ASP A 172 -3.36 -2.63 19.54
CA ASP A 172 -2.02 -2.27 20.00
C ASP A 172 -1.50 -1.01 19.31
N THR A 173 -1.56 0.12 19.98
CA THR A 173 -1.09 1.43 19.50
C THR A 173 0.38 1.41 19.09
N ARG A 174 1.23 0.65 19.80
CA ARG A 174 2.66 0.57 19.47
C ARG A 174 2.90 -0.19 18.17
N LEU A 175 2.16 -1.26 17.95
CA LEU A 175 2.24 -2.02 16.70
C LEU A 175 1.74 -1.16 15.53
N ILE A 176 0.61 -0.47 15.69
CA ILE A 176 0.06 0.46 14.70
C ILE A 176 1.11 1.51 14.32
N GLY A 177 1.70 2.20 15.31
CA GLY A 177 2.73 3.21 15.07
C GLY A 177 3.95 2.66 14.32
N ARG A 178 4.47 1.50 14.73
CA ARG A 178 5.61 0.86 14.04
C ARG A 178 5.29 0.50 12.58
N LEU A 179 4.12 -0.07 12.32
CA LEU A 179 3.70 -0.42 10.96
C LEU A 179 3.55 0.83 10.08
N MET A 180 2.98 1.91 10.61
CA MET A 180 2.83 3.17 9.89
C MET A 180 4.19 3.81 9.59
N THR A 181 5.10 3.84 10.57
CA THR A 181 6.46 4.37 10.40
C THR A 181 7.23 3.54 9.36
N GLU A 182 7.16 2.21 9.43
CA GLU A 182 7.80 1.32 8.47
C GLU A 182 7.26 1.54 7.05
N ALA A 183 5.94 1.73 6.90
CA ALA A 183 5.33 1.99 5.61
C ALA A 183 5.94 3.20 4.89
N VAL A 184 6.25 4.26 5.62
CA VAL A 184 6.82 5.50 5.06
C VAL A 184 8.33 5.40 4.91
N ARG A 185 9.07 4.95 5.94
CA ARG A 185 10.53 4.78 5.89
C ARG A 185 10.95 3.75 4.86
N GLY A 186 10.24 2.63 4.77
CA GLY A 186 10.46 1.58 3.78
C GLY A 186 10.05 1.98 2.35
N GLY A 187 9.40 3.14 2.17
CA GLY A 187 8.94 3.60 0.86
C GLY A 187 7.77 2.80 0.28
N HIS A 188 7.07 2.03 1.11
CA HIS A 188 5.91 1.25 0.68
C HIS A 188 4.73 2.13 0.29
N CYS A 189 4.59 3.30 0.92
CA CYS A 189 3.59 4.30 0.53
C CYS A 189 3.97 5.70 1.01
N GLU A 190 3.30 6.70 0.42
CA GLU A 190 3.34 8.07 0.92
C GLU A 190 2.33 8.24 2.08
N PRO A 191 2.62 9.10 3.08
CA PRO A 191 1.72 9.37 4.19
C PRO A 191 0.30 9.72 3.75
N ALA A 192 0.18 10.58 2.73
CA ALA A 192 -1.10 11.02 2.19
C ALA A 192 -1.96 9.86 1.64
N ALA A 193 -1.34 8.85 1.01
CA ALA A 193 -2.06 7.68 0.50
C ALA A 193 -2.62 6.83 1.66
N LEU A 194 -1.83 6.65 2.73
CA LEU A 194 -2.28 5.92 3.91
C LEU A 194 -3.39 6.66 4.65
N VAL A 195 -3.24 7.97 4.87
CA VAL A 195 -4.28 8.77 5.54
C VAL A 195 -5.60 8.72 4.78
N ARG A 196 -5.58 8.70 3.44
CA ARG A 196 -6.78 8.53 2.62
C ARG A 196 -7.46 7.18 2.89
N GLU A 197 -6.72 6.08 2.87
CA GLU A 197 -7.28 4.75 3.17
C GLU A 197 -7.84 4.65 4.59
N LEU A 198 -7.16 5.26 5.59
CA LEU A 198 -7.65 5.34 6.97
C LEU A 198 -8.94 6.16 7.08
N SER A 199 -9.03 7.26 6.32
CA SER A 199 -10.24 8.10 6.24
C SER A 199 -11.41 7.33 5.63
N ASP A 200 -11.18 6.66 4.49
CA ASP A 200 -12.19 5.84 3.81
C ASP A 200 -12.69 4.69 4.69
N ALA A 201 -11.79 4.13 5.50
CA ALA A 201 -12.11 3.11 6.49
C ALA A 201 -12.74 3.68 7.80
N ARG A 202 -12.87 5.01 7.95
CA ARG A 202 -13.37 5.71 9.14
C ARG A 202 -12.58 5.39 10.41
N LEU A 203 -11.25 5.32 10.29
CA LEU A 203 -10.35 4.99 11.40
C LEU A 203 -9.67 6.20 12.02
N LEU A 204 -9.75 7.38 11.40
CA LEU A 204 -9.07 8.60 11.85
C LEU A 204 -9.58 9.12 13.22
N ASP A 205 -10.79 8.73 13.64
CA ASP A 205 -11.36 9.13 14.93
C ASP A 205 -10.96 8.17 16.08
N ARG A 206 -10.28 7.06 15.77
CA ARG A 206 -9.83 6.12 16.81
C ARG A 206 -8.62 6.68 17.57
N PRO A 207 -8.65 6.76 18.91
CA PRO A 207 -7.56 7.38 19.69
C PRO A 207 -6.18 6.75 19.44
N ASN A 208 -6.13 5.42 19.23
CA ASN A 208 -4.90 4.70 18.93
C ASN A 208 -4.36 4.94 17.51
N VAL A 209 -5.15 5.55 16.62
CA VAL A 209 -4.78 5.89 15.25
C VAL A 209 -4.35 7.36 15.15
N VAL A 210 -5.00 8.27 15.88
CA VAL A 210 -4.72 9.71 15.83
C VAL A 210 -3.23 10.00 16.07
N CYS A 211 -2.69 9.55 17.21
CA CYS A 211 -1.26 9.76 17.52
C CYS A 211 -0.33 9.15 16.46
N ALA A 212 -0.67 7.95 15.99
CA ALA A 212 0.15 7.28 14.96
C ALA A 212 0.12 8.01 13.61
N VAL A 213 -0.98 8.69 13.27
CA VAL A 213 -1.09 9.53 12.07
C VAL A 213 -0.26 10.80 12.22
N ASP A 214 -0.27 11.45 13.37
CA ASP A 214 0.55 12.63 13.63
C ASP A 214 2.05 12.30 13.50
N ASP A 215 2.50 11.19 14.09
CA ASP A 215 3.87 10.70 13.96
C ASP A 215 4.22 10.36 12.50
N LEU A 216 3.30 9.74 11.78
CA LEU A 216 3.44 9.40 10.36
C LEU A 216 3.65 10.65 9.49
N LEU A 217 2.86 11.70 9.72
CA LEU A 217 2.94 12.95 8.96
C LEU A 217 4.25 13.69 9.25
N ALA A 218 4.67 13.72 10.52
CA ALA A 218 5.95 14.30 10.93
C ALA A 218 7.13 13.55 10.30
N GLU A 219 7.11 12.22 10.30
CA GLU A 219 8.14 11.38 9.66
C GLU A 219 8.19 11.63 8.15
N GLY A 220 7.03 11.66 7.49
CA GLY A 220 6.93 11.93 6.06
C GLY A 220 7.50 13.29 5.66
N ARG A 221 7.28 14.31 6.49
CA ARG A 221 7.84 15.64 6.30
C ARG A 221 9.36 15.63 6.43
N THR A 222 9.89 15.01 7.49
CA THR A 222 11.34 14.90 7.73
C THR A 222 12.05 14.20 6.57
N LEU A 223 11.47 13.13 6.03
CA LEU A 223 12.02 12.43 4.88
C LEU A 223 11.98 13.27 3.60
N ALA A 224 10.93 14.05 3.39
CA ALA A 224 10.81 14.94 2.24
C ALA A 224 11.84 16.07 2.31
N GLU A 225 12.03 16.67 3.48
CA GLU A 225 13.07 17.68 3.73
C GLU A 225 14.47 17.12 3.47
N GLY A 226 14.79 15.93 4.01
CA GLY A 226 16.07 15.25 3.74
C GLY A 226 16.32 14.98 2.26
N ARG A 227 15.29 14.59 1.51
CA ARG A 227 15.38 14.42 0.04
C ARG A 227 15.59 15.75 -0.69
N LEU A 228 14.96 16.83 -0.22
CA LEU A 228 15.16 18.16 -0.79
C LEU A 228 16.59 18.66 -0.56
N TYR A 229 17.17 18.45 0.63
CA TYR A 229 18.59 18.73 0.89
C TYR A 229 19.51 17.95 -0.06
N GLY A 230 19.24 16.65 -0.22
CA GLY A 230 19.97 15.80 -1.17
C GLY A 230 19.86 16.32 -2.61
N LEU A 231 18.65 16.69 -3.05
CA LEU A 231 18.40 17.23 -4.39
C LEU A 231 19.23 18.51 -4.68
N VAL A 232 19.28 19.44 -3.73
CA VAL A 232 20.06 20.69 -3.88
C VAL A 232 21.55 20.38 -3.98
N ARG A 233 22.07 19.57 -3.07
CA ARG A 233 23.49 19.21 -3.02
C ARG A 233 23.90 18.42 -4.27
N ASP A 234 23.22 17.32 -4.55
CA ASP A 234 23.58 16.36 -5.61
C ASP A 234 23.23 16.93 -7.01
N GLY A 235 22.24 17.82 -7.08
CA GLY A 235 21.89 18.58 -8.27
C GLY A 235 22.82 19.76 -8.56
N GLY A 236 23.80 20.07 -7.68
CA GLY A 236 24.70 21.21 -7.85
C GLY A 236 23.97 22.55 -7.93
N LEU A 237 22.86 22.70 -7.21
CA LEU A 237 22.11 23.95 -7.10
C LEU A 237 22.79 24.89 -6.08
N PRO A 238 22.68 26.23 -6.22
CA PRO A 238 23.16 27.15 -5.20
C PRO A 238 22.45 26.90 -3.86
N ASP A 239 23.16 27.17 -2.74
CA ASP A 239 22.59 26.96 -1.41
C ASP A 239 21.44 27.95 -1.15
N PRO A 240 20.24 27.47 -0.79
CA PRO A 240 19.13 28.32 -0.42
C PRO A 240 19.15 28.69 1.07
N LEU A 241 18.30 29.62 1.46
CA LEU A 241 17.87 29.76 2.85
C LEU A 241 16.81 28.69 3.15
N TRP A 242 17.07 27.87 4.16
CA TRP A 242 16.22 26.73 4.52
C TRP A 242 15.17 27.11 5.56
N ASN A 243 13.95 26.56 5.43
CA ASN A 243 12.87 26.64 6.41
C ASN A 243 12.61 28.07 6.90
N VAL A 244 12.32 28.98 5.98
CA VAL A 244 12.16 30.41 6.27
C VAL A 244 10.71 30.89 6.12
N ASP A 245 10.39 31.92 6.89
CA ASP A 245 9.15 32.68 6.76
C ASP A 245 9.42 33.96 5.93
N LEU A 246 8.60 34.17 4.91
CA LEU A 246 8.61 35.35 4.09
C LEU A 246 7.61 36.37 4.63
N ARG A 247 8.03 37.66 4.67
CA ARG A 247 7.23 38.78 5.18
C ARG A 247 7.47 40.03 4.34
N LEU A 248 6.44 40.85 4.14
CA LEU A 248 6.61 42.19 3.61
C LEU A 248 7.17 43.14 4.70
N PRO A 249 8.04 44.12 4.36
CA PRO A 249 8.55 45.10 5.31
C PRO A 249 7.40 45.85 5.97
N GLY A 250 7.29 45.74 7.32
CA GLY A 250 6.18 46.35 8.05
C GLY A 250 4.78 45.81 7.72
N GLY A 251 4.70 44.76 6.91
CA GLY A 251 3.46 44.20 6.37
C GLY A 251 3.13 42.79 6.87
N PRO A 252 2.14 42.14 6.25
CA PRO A 252 1.69 40.83 6.63
C PRO A 252 2.73 39.75 6.36
N ARG A 253 2.61 38.61 7.11
CA ARG A 253 3.35 37.38 6.85
C ARG A 253 2.84 36.75 5.54
N LEU A 254 3.75 36.45 4.63
CA LEU A 254 3.46 35.77 3.36
C LEU A 254 3.40 34.24 3.53
N GLY A 255 4.06 33.72 4.58
CA GLY A 255 4.07 32.32 4.99
C GLY A 255 5.45 31.68 4.87
N GLY A 256 5.54 30.42 5.35
CA GLY A 256 6.78 29.66 5.34
C GLY A 256 7.02 28.94 4.02
N VAL A 257 8.29 28.84 3.64
CA VAL A 257 8.78 28.05 2.50
C VAL A 257 9.92 27.15 2.94
N ASP A 258 10.10 26.00 2.28
CA ASP A 258 11.08 25.00 2.71
C ASP A 258 12.50 25.33 2.19
N ALA A 259 12.62 25.96 1.03
CA ALA A 259 13.86 26.55 0.53
C ALA A 259 13.57 27.86 -0.19
N TYR A 260 14.48 28.85 -0.07
CA TYR A 260 14.33 30.17 -0.69
C TYR A 260 15.66 30.69 -1.22
N TRP A 261 15.70 31.12 -2.46
CA TRP A 261 16.84 31.81 -3.11
C TRP A 261 16.50 33.31 -3.24
N PRO A 262 17.05 34.15 -2.34
CA PRO A 262 16.68 35.56 -2.29
C PRO A 262 17.05 36.32 -3.55
N GLU A 263 18.22 36.03 -4.13
CA GLU A 263 18.72 36.73 -5.32
C GLU A 263 17.86 36.53 -6.56
N GLN A 264 17.29 35.30 -6.69
CA GLN A 264 16.42 34.94 -7.80
C GLN A 264 14.93 35.07 -7.45
N ALA A 265 14.60 35.35 -6.19
CA ALA A 265 13.23 35.33 -5.67
C ALA A 265 12.49 34.04 -6.03
N VAL A 266 13.16 32.89 -5.85
CA VAL A 266 12.60 31.54 -6.07
C VAL A 266 12.39 30.86 -4.74
N ALA A 267 11.20 30.33 -4.54
CA ALA A 267 10.81 29.56 -3.37
C ALA A 267 10.46 28.11 -3.76
N VAL A 268 10.84 27.15 -2.92
CA VAL A 268 10.38 25.76 -3.00
C VAL A 268 9.47 25.46 -1.82
N GLU A 269 8.34 24.84 -2.08
CA GLU A 269 7.41 24.33 -1.10
C GLU A 269 7.24 22.83 -1.25
N LEU A 270 7.38 22.09 -0.14
CA LEU A 270 7.10 20.65 -0.06
C LEU A 270 5.62 20.45 0.22
N ASP A 271 4.92 19.78 -0.69
CA ASP A 271 3.55 19.38 -0.47
C ASP A 271 3.49 18.05 0.29
N THR A 272 3.60 18.14 1.61
CA THR A 272 3.56 16.98 2.54
C THR A 272 2.18 16.79 3.18
N ARG A 273 1.16 17.50 2.72
CA ARG A 273 -0.17 17.49 3.33
C ARG A 273 -0.92 16.21 3.04
N ALA A 274 -1.63 15.72 4.06
CA ALA A 274 -2.59 14.66 3.89
C ALA A 274 -3.89 15.23 3.27
N PRO A 275 -4.51 14.54 2.30
CA PRO A 275 -5.81 14.92 1.81
C PRO A 275 -6.84 14.81 2.96
N ARG A 276 -7.56 15.90 3.22
CA ARG A 276 -8.67 15.98 4.18
C ARG A 276 -9.97 16.20 3.43
N HIS A 277 -11.10 15.92 4.09
CA HIS A 277 -12.43 16.09 3.49
C HIS A 277 -12.77 17.53 3.03
N ASP A 278 -11.95 18.52 3.39
CA ASP A 278 -12.12 19.95 3.05
C ASP A 278 -11.12 20.40 1.97
N GLU A 279 -10.78 19.50 1.04
CA GLU A 279 -9.76 19.72 -0.02
C GLU A 279 -10.00 21.00 -0.83
N ASP A 280 -11.27 21.33 -1.17
CA ASP A 280 -11.60 22.49 -2.00
C ASP A 280 -11.28 23.83 -1.31
N ALA A 281 -11.54 23.96 -0.01
CA ALA A 281 -11.28 25.18 0.73
C ALA A 281 -9.77 25.37 1.02
N GLU A 282 -9.04 24.30 1.29
CA GLU A 282 -7.59 24.32 1.48
C GLU A 282 -6.85 24.57 0.17
N TRP A 283 -7.27 23.91 -0.92
CA TRP A 283 -6.75 24.14 -2.26
C TRP A 283 -6.93 25.58 -2.70
N SER A 284 -8.10 26.17 -2.43
CA SER A 284 -8.38 27.57 -2.75
C SER A 284 -7.53 28.57 -1.95
N ARG A 285 -7.20 28.25 -0.68
CA ARG A 285 -6.27 29.06 0.13
C ARG A 285 -4.84 28.97 -0.39
N TYR A 286 -4.44 27.79 -0.80
CA TYR A 286 -3.12 27.53 -1.33
C TYR A 286 -2.90 28.19 -2.69
N ALA A 287 -3.84 28.06 -3.61
CA ALA A 287 -3.81 28.72 -4.91
C ALA A 287 -3.74 30.25 -4.76
N ARG A 288 -4.57 30.83 -3.87
CA ARG A 288 -4.54 32.28 -3.57
C ARG A 288 -3.21 32.72 -2.98
N ARG A 289 -2.58 31.92 -2.13
CA ARG A 289 -1.26 32.24 -1.56
C ARG A 289 -0.18 32.20 -2.65
N ARG A 290 -0.17 31.19 -3.50
CA ARG A 290 0.74 31.09 -4.63
C ARG A 290 0.60 32.29 -5.57
N ASP A 291 -0.63 32.60 -6.00
CA ASP A 291 -0.91 33.76 -6.86
C ASP A 291 -0.49 35.07 -6.21
N HIS A 292 -0.54 35.16 -4.88
CA HIS A 292 -0.06 36.33 -4.16
C HIS A 292 1.48 36.46 -4.20
N LEU A 293 2.20 35.36 -3.96
CA LEU A 293 3.65 35.29 -4.03
C LEU A 293 4.14 35.59 -5.48
N GLU A 294 3.50 35.01 -6.48
CA GLU A 294 3.81 35.23 -7.90
C GLU A 294 3.60 36.71 -8.31
N ARG A 295 2.54 37.37 -7.80
CA ARG A 295 2.32 38.82 -8.01
C ARG A 295 3.38 39.70 -7.36
N LEU A 296 4.04 39.20 -6.30
CA LEU A 296 5.18 39.87 -5.67
C LEU A 296 6.51 39.55 -6.36
N GLY A 297 6.49 38.85 -7.49
CA GLY A 297 7.67 38.45 -8.26
C GLY A 297 8.40 37.25 -7.72
N ILE A 298 7.81 36.52 -6.75
CA ILE A 298 8.39 35.27 -6.19
C ILE A 298 7.88 34.08 -6.99
N THR A 299 8.80 33.36 -7.64
CA THR A 299 8.47 32.11 -8.33
C THR A 299 8.36 30.98 -7.33
N VAL A 300 7.23 30.29 -7.28
CA VAL A 300 7.01 29.16 -6.33
C VAL A 300 7.04 27.83 -7.06
N VAL A 301 7.98 26.96 -6.68
CA VAL A 301 8.11 25.59 -7.19
C VAL A 301 7.54 24.62 -6.15
N HIS A 302 6.54 23.82 -6.54
CA HIS A 302 5.94 22.82 -5.68
C HIS A 302 6.52 21.45 -5.96
N LEU A 303 7.07 20.84 -4.92
CA LEU A 303 7.62 19.50 -4.97
C LEU A 303 6.83 18.56 -4.06
N THR A 304 6.44 17.40 -4.59
CA THR A 304 5.80 16.37 -3.78
C THR A 304 6.83 15.33 -3.31
N PRO A 305 6.67 14.73 -2.12
CA PRO A 305 7.55 13.68 -1.61
C PRO A 305 7.74 12.52 -2.60
N ARG A 306 6.68 12.18 -3.33
CA ARG A 306 6.70 11.16 -4.37
C ARG A 306 7.65 11.52 -5.51
N LYS A 307 7.54 12.72 -6.07
CA LYS A 307 8.41 13.17 -7.17
C LYS A 307 9.87 13.25 -6.74
N LEU A 308 10.13 13.70 -5.49
CA LEU A 308 11.48 13.73 -4.92
C LEU A 308 12.10 12.33 -4.79
N ARG A 309 11.28 11.30 -4.56
CA ARG A 309 11.73 9.91 -4.48
C ARG A 309 11.92 9.28 -5.86
N GLU A 310 10.94 9.45 -6.76
CA GLU A 310 10.87 8.72 -8.03
C GLU A 310 11.70 9.36 -9.15
N ALA A 311 11.88 10.68 -9.11
CA ALA A 311 12.57 11.41 -10.19
C ALA A 311 13.38 12.62 -9.67
N PRO A 312 14.34 12.45 -8.74
CA PRO A 312 15.08 13.55 -8.12
C PRO A 312 15.82 14.43 -9.14
N GLU A 313 16.47 13.84 -10.13
CA GLU A 313 17.20 14.58 -11.18
C GLU A 313 16.27 15.47 -12.02
N GLN A 314 15.08 14.97 -12.33
CA GLN A 314 14.07 15.75 -13.05
C GLN A 314 13.59 16.93 -12.20
N GLN A 315 13.39 16.72 -10.88
CA GLN A 315 13.00 17.81 -9.99
C GLN A 315 14.13 18.83 -9.80
N ALA A 316 15.39 18.40 -9.74
CA ALA A 316 16.54 19.30 -9.74
C ALA A 316 16.59 20.17 -11.01
N THR A 317 16.26 19.59 -12.16
CA THR A 317 16.16 20.32 -13.43
C THR A 317 15.04 21.37 -13.39
N VAL A 318 13.87 21.03 -12.81
CA VAL A 318 12.76 22.00 -12.64
C VAL A 318 13.20 23.19 -11.78
N VAL A 319 13.85 22.95 -10.63
CA VAL A 319 14.35 24.01 -9.76
C VAL A 319 15.42 24.84 -10.48
N ARG A 320 16.37 24.21 -11.15
CA ARG A 320 17.41 24.90 -11.94
C ARG A 320 16.81 25.79 -13.01
N THR A 321 15.81 25.31 -13.75
CA THR A 321 15.13 26.09 -14.77
C THR A 321 14.42 27.29 -14.15
N ALA A 322 13.78 27.15 -12.99
CA ALA A 322 13.16 28.26 -12.28
C ALA A 322 14.19 29.33 -11.85
N LEU A 323 15.34 28.88 -11.30
CA LEU A 323 16.43 29.78 -10.92
C LEU A 323 17.00 30.53 -12.12
N MET A 324 17.24 29.84 -13.24
CA MET A 324 17.74 30.47 -14.46
C MET A 324 16.73 31.49 -15.05
N ALA A 325 15.45 31.09 -15.10
CA ALA A 325 14.39 31.98 -15.63
C ALA A 325 14.14 33.22 -14.76
N ALA A 326 14.51 33.14 -13.49
CA ALA A 326 14.36 34.26 -12.55
C ALA A 326 15.61 35.13 -12.44
N ALA A 327 16.78 34.65 -12.90
CA ALA A 327 18.06 35.39 -12.80
C ALA A 327 18.04 36.77 -13.53
N ASP A 328 17.27 36.86 -14.62
CA ASP A 328 17.16 38.07 -15.43
C ASP A 328 15.99 38.98 -14.99
N ARG A 329 15.30 38.66 -13.90
CA ARG A 329 14.16 39.43 -13.39
C ARG A 329 14.57 40.22 -12.16
N GLU A 330 14.26 41.52 -12.15
CA GLU A 330 14.33 42.28 -10.91
C GLU A 330 13.23 41.84 -9.96
N PRO A 331 13.55 41.53 -8.66
CA PRO A 331 12.54 41.21 -7.66
C PRO A 331 11.51 42.36 -7.58
N ALA A 332 10.22 42.02 -7.76
CA ALA A 332 9.16 43.04 -7.78
C ALA A 332 8.88 43.63 -6.39
N ALA A 333 9.29 42.94 -5.31
CA ALA A 333 9.07 43.38 -3.95
C ALA A 333 10.25 43.00 -3.05
N TYR A 334 10.61 43.91 -2.14
CA TYR A 334 11.54 43.60 -1.06
C TYR A 334 10.86 42.69 -0.03
N VAL A 335 11.46 41.56 0.24
CA VAL A 335 10.92 40.54 1.18
C VAL A 335 11.88 40.38 2.35
N VAL A 336 11.35 40.45 3.57
CA VAL A 336 12.08 40.13 4.80
C VAL A 336 12.01 38.62 5.01
N VAL A 337 13.16 38.01 5.20
CA VAL A 337 13.30 36.56 5.47
C VAL A 337 13.60 36.35 6.94
N LEU A 338 12.80 35.55 7.61
CA LEU A 338 12.96 35.23 9.02
C LEU A 338 13.16 33.72 9.19
N PRO A 339 14.01 33.26 10.14
CA PRO A 339 14.08 31.84 10.49
C PRO A 339 12.71 31.35 11.00
N ARG A 340 12.38 30.12 10.65
CA ARG A 340 11.14 29.45 11.08
C ARG A 340 11.36 28.58 12.30
#